data_d6e68ab63d3868abd7ee21e6b1bc629d
#
_entry.id   d6e68ab63d3868abd7ee21e6b1bc629d
#
_cell.length_a   1.000
_cell.length_b   1.000
_cell.length_c   1.000
_cell.angle_alpha   90.00
_cell.angle_beta   90.00
_cell.angle_gamma   90.00
#
_symmetry.space_group_name_H-M   'P 1'
#
loop_
_entity.id
_entity.type
_entity.pdbx_description
1 polymer ?
#
loop_
_entity_poly.entity_id
_entity_poly.type
_entity_poly.pdbx_seq_one_letter_code
_entity_poly.pdbx_strand_id
1 'polypeptide(L)'
;MYKRQEYDQGLYTKEQMVQKGLQKMPDQKEKINKMMDVWTSYVVGIQENLDLIQIYQKKGYKVFILSNLPEDSYIYLKEHYDFINQVDGGIYSYQHKLIKPDVKIFEALLEKYGLNANECIFIDDTEINIRAAETLGFYTIWLKDHTQLATLLKENLNEV
;
A
#
# COMPACT_ATOMS: atom_id res chain seq x y z
N MET A 1 -11.39 -9.95 11.16
CA MET A 1 -10.39 -10.01 10.10
C MET A 1 -10.99 -9.77 8.71
N TYR A 2 -11.98 -10.53 8.25
CA TYR A 2 -12.59 -10.39 6.91
C TYR A 2 -13.13 -8.99 6.53
N LYS A 3 -13.65 -8.22 7.47
CA LYS A 3 -14.29 -6.94 7.15
C LYS A 3 -13.31 -5.77 6.93
N ARG A 4 -12.07 -5.87 7.41
CA ARG A 4 -11.02 -4.89 7.12
C ARG A 4 -10.63 -4.95 5.65
N GLN A 5 -10.43 -6.14 5.11
CA GLN A 5 -10.09 -6.32 3.70
C GLN A 5 -11.15 -5.72 2.77
N GLU A 6 -12.45 -5.93 3.08
CA GLU A 6 -13.56 -5.35 2.31
C GLU A 6 -13.56 -3.79 2.38
N TYR A 7 -13.14 -3.22 3.51
CA TYR A 7 -12.97 -1.77 3.67
C TYR A 7 -11.75 -1.26 2.89
N ASP A 8 -10.60 -1.90 3.03
CA ASP A 8 -9.39 -1.58 2.26
C ASP A 8 -9.63 -1.70 0.75
N GLN A 9 -10.51 -2.62 0.34
CA GLN A 9 -10.95 -2.81 -1.04
C GLN A 9 -11.96 -1.75 -1.51
N GLY A 10 -12.43 -0.88 -0.61
CA GLY A 10 -13.43 0.16 -0.89
C GLY A 10 -14.83 -0.38 -1.18
N LEU A 11 -15.16 -1.58 -0.68
CA LEU A 11 -16.50 -2.16 -0.77
C LEU A 11 -17.46 -1.57 0.27
N TYR A 12 -16.91 -0.90 1.30
CA TYR A 12 -17.65 -0.19 2.32
C TYR A 12 -17.08 1.20 2.55
N THR A 13 -17.98 2.17 2.83
CA THR A 13 -17.58 3.49 3.32
C THR A 13 -17.29 3.44 4.82
N LYS A 14 -16.66 4.49 5.35
CA LYS A 14 -16.42 4.67 6.79
C LYS A 14 -17.72 4.54 7.59
N GLU A 15 -18.80 5.20 7.15
CA GLU A 15 -20.12 5.16 7.78
C GLU A 15 -20.70 3.75 7.80
N GLN A 16 -20.57 3.01 6.69
CA GLN A 16 -21.03 1.62 6.62
C GLN A 16 -20.24 0.72 7.56
N MET A 17 -18.93 0.94 7.72
CA MET A 17 -18.09 0.22 8.69
C MET A 17 -18.53 0.52 10.13
N VAL A 18 -18.82 1.79 10.46
CA VAL A 18 -19.37 2.19 11.76
C VAL A 18 -20.71 1.49 12.01
N GLN A 19 -21.62 1.49 11.06
CA GLN A 19 -22.92 0.81 11.20
C GLN A 19 -22.78 -0.71 11.44
N LYS A 20 -21.86 -1.36 10.71
CA LYS A 20 -21.55 -2.79 10.92
C LYS A 20 -20.96 -3.04 12.31
N GLY A 21 -20.14 -2.14 12.82
CA GLY A 21 -19.61 -2.18 14.17
C GLY A 21 -20.72 -2.09 15.22
N LEU A 22 -21.64 -1.12 15.04
CA LEU A 22 -22.79 -0.90 15.94
C LEU A 22 -23.79 -2.07 15.96
N GLN A 23 -23.98 -2.75 14.81
CA GLN A 23 -24.81 -3.97 14.79
C GLN A 23 -24.27 -5.08 15.72
N LYS A 24 -22.95 -5.13 15.91
CA LYS A 24 -22.30 -6.14 16.77
C LYS A 24 -22.14 -5.65 18.22
N MET A 25 -21.95 -4.36 18.40
CA MET A 25 -21.64 -3.71 19.67
C MET A 25 -22.46 -2.41 19.80
N PRO A 26 -23.79 -2.47 20.00
CA PRO A 26 -24.65 -1.31 19.95
C PRO A 26 -24.31 -0.26 21.01
N ASP A 27 -23.82 -0.69 22.17
CA ASP A 27 -23.49 0.20 23.30
C ASP A 27 -22.10 0.83 23.19
N GLN A 28 -21.34 0.59 22.10
CA GLN A 28 -19.96 1.08 21.94
C GLN A 28 -19.81 2.18 20.89
N LYS A 29 -20.87 2.94 20.62
CA LYS A 29 -20.90 3.95 19.53
C LYS A 29 -19.73 4.91 19.59
N GLU A 30 -19.45 5.49 20.76
CA GLU A 30 -18.36 6.46 20.93
C GLU A 30 -16.99 5.85 20.65
N LYS A 31 -16.74 4.61 21.12
CA LYS A 31 -15.47 3.91 20.89
C LYS A 31 -15.29 3.54 19.42
N ILE A 32 -16.36 3.10 18.75
CA ILE A 32 -16.30 2.75 17.32
C ILE A 32 -16.01 4.00 16.50
N ASN A 33 -16.70 5.11 16.74
CA ASN A 33 -16.45 6.37 16.04
C ASN A 33 -15.01 6.84 16.27
N LYS A 34 -14.58 6.91 17.54
CA LYS A 34 -13.20 7.32 17.87
C LYS A 34 -12.14 6.44 17.20
N MET A 35 -12.35 5.12 17.18
CA MET A 35 -11.45 4.20 16.49
C MET A 35 -11.37 4.51 15.00
N MET A 36 -12.49 4.73 14.32
CA MET A 36 -12.52 5.06 12.90
C MET A 36 -11.98 6.46 12.60
N ASP A 37 -12.12 7.42 13.52
CA ASP A 37 -11.58 8.77 13.35
C ASP A 37 -10.06 8.83 13.46
N VAL A 38 -9.48 8.00 14.36
CA VAL A 38 -8.02 7.96 14.53
C VAL A 38 -7.33 6.94 13.62
N TRP A 39 -8.10 6.09 12.93
CA TRP A 39 -7.56 5.01 12.11
C TRP A 39 -6.56 5.50 11.07
N THR A 40 -6.92 6.56 10.36
CA THR A 40 -6.08 7.13 9.29
C THR A 40 -4.78 7.71 9.82
N SER A 41 -4.76 8.26 11.04
CA SER A 41 -3.58 8.86 11.66
C SER A 41 -2.52 7.85 12.11
N TYR A 42 -2.85 6.55 12.15
CA TYR A 42 -1.87 5.49 12.39
C TYR A 42 -1.04 5.13 11.15
N VAL A 43 -1.47 5.59 9.97
CA VAL A 43 -0.68 5.41 8.76
C VAL A 43 0.34 6.54 8.70
N VAL A 44 1.58 6.24 9.09
CA VAL A 44 2.67 7.22 9.15
C VAL A 44 3.74 6.91 8.11
N GLY A 45 4.31 7.95 7.51
CA GLY A 45 5.47 7.83 6.62
C GLY A 45 6.76 7.70 7.43
N ILE A 46 7.63 6.81 7.01
CA ILE A 46 9.00 6.69 7.55
C ILE A 46 9.90 7.53 6.67
N GLN A 47 10.35 8.68 7.16
CA GLN A 47 11.00 9.71 6.35
C GLN A 47 12.22 9.18 5.60
N GLU A 48 13.08 8.38 6.27
CA GLU A 48 14.26 7.79 5.64
C GLU A 48 13.92 6.93 4.42
N ASN A 49 12.77 6.23 4.47
CA ASN A 49 12.31 5.41 3.35
C ASN A 49 11.62 6.25 2.27
N LEU A 50 10.92 7.32 2.65
CA LEU A 50 10.31 8.26 1.70
C LEU A 50 11.37 8.99 0.87
N ASP A 51 12.51 9.34 1.47
CA ASP A 51 13.62 10.01 0.79
C ASP A 51 14.22 9.13 -0.33
N LEU A 52 14.13 7.80 -0.21
CA LEU A 52 14.59 6.87 -1.24
C LEU A 52 13.82 7.03 -2.56
N ILE A 53 12.57 7.49 -2.54
CA ILE A 53 11.77 7.75 -3.74
C ILE A 53 12.56 8.68 -4.68
N GLN A 54 12.93 9.85 -4.19
CA GLN A 54 13.66 10.84 -4.99
C GLN A 54 15.08 10.39 -5.36
N ILE A 55 15.74 9.65 -4.45
CA ILE A 55 17.08 9.12 -4.71
C ILE A 55 17.05 8.18 -5.90
N TYR A 56 16.11 7.24 -5.94
CA TYR A 56 16.02 6.27 -7.03
C TYR A 56 15.45 6.87 -8.32
N GLN A 57 14.52 7.83 -8.24
CA GLN A 57 14.07 8.58 -9.42
C GLN A 57 15.22 9.35 -10.09
N LYS A 58 16.13 9.98 -9.32
CA LYS A 58 17.33 10.65 -9.85
C LYS A 58 18.30 9.68 -10.53
N LYS A 59 18.28 8.41 -10.17
CA LYS A 59 19.05 7.33 -10.82
C LYS A 59 18.35 6.75 -12.06
N GLY A 60 17.16 7.25 -12.42
CA GLY A 60 16.38 6.85 -13.59
C GLY A 60 15.38 5.73 -13.34
N TYR A 61 15.22 5.27 -12.11
CA TYR A 61 14.16 4.34 -11.75
C TYR A 61 12.79 5.03 -11.64
N LYS A 62 11.73 4.29 -11.95
CA LYS A 62 10.36 4.72 -11.68
C LYS A 62 9.86 4.09 -10.38
N VAL A 63 9.15 4.86 -9.59
CA VAL A 63 8.63 4.41 -8.30
C VAL A 63 7.10 4.47 -8.32
N PHE A 64 6.47 3.32 -8.08
CA PHE A 64 5.02 3.17 -8.05
C PHE A 64 4.54 2.68 -6.70
N ILE A 65 3.32 3.06 -6.31
CA ILE A 65 2.67 2.54 -5.11
C ILE A 65 1.69 1.43 -5.49
N LEU A 66 1.73 0.30 -4.78
CA LEU A 66 0.74 -0.77 -4.85
C LEU A 66 0.25 -1.08 -3.43
N SER A 67 -0.89 -0.54 -3.05
CA SER A 67 -1.33 -0.53 -1.65
C SER A 67 -2.76 -1.01 -1.43
N ASN A 68 -2.92 -1.83 -0.38
CA ASN A 68 -4.22 -2.12 0.22
C ASN A 68 -4.57 -0.97 1.17
N LEU A 69 -5.31 0.00 0.66
CA LEU A 69 -5.55 1.27 1.34
C LEU A 69 -7.00 1.71 1.14
N PRO A 70 -7.79 1.96 2.19
CA PRO A 70 -9.12 2.53 2.07
C PRO A 70 -9.07 4.01 1.68
N GLU A 71 -10.18 4.52 1.16
CA GLU A 71 -10.26 5.87 0.58
C GLU A 71 -9.89 6.98 1.57
N ASP A 72 -10.38 6.90 2.81
CA ASP A 72 -10.09 7.91 3.84
C ASP A 72 -8.62 7.95 4.23
N SER A 73 -7.94 6.79 4.26
CA SER A 73 -6.49 6.74 4.48
C SER A 73 -5.71 7.31 3.29
N TYR A 74 -6.17 7.09 2.04
CA TYR A 74 -5.57 7.71 0.87
C TYR A 74 -5.69 9.24 0.92
N ILE A 75 -6.88 9.76 1.25
CA ILE A 75 -7.12 11.21 1.37
C ILE A 75 -6.20 11.78 2.45
N TYR A 76 -6.16 11.15 3.63
CA TYR A 76 -5.28 11.57 4.72
C TYR A 76 -3.80 11.62 4.31
N LEU A 77 -3.30 10.56 3.66
CA LEU A 77 -1.90 10.53 3.19
C LEU A 77 -1.60 11.62 2.18
N LYS A 78 -2.54 11.89 1.27
CA LYS A 78 -2.39 12.92 0.24
C LYS A 78 -2.37 14.33 0.82
N GLU A 79 -3.07 14.56 1.95
CA GLU A 79 -3.12 15.86 2.64
C GLU A 79 -1.90 16.10 3.53
N HIS A 80 -1.29 15.04 4.07
CA HIS A 80 -0.25 15.14 5.10
C HIS A 80 1.16 14.77 4.61
N TYR A 81 1.27 14.16 3.42
CA TYR A 81 2.54 13.69 2.87
C TYR A 81 2.68 13.98 1.38
N ASP A 82 3.79 14.54 0.98
CA ASP A 82 4.06 14.88 -0.42
C ASP A 82 4.39 13.67 -1.30
N PHE A 83 4.81 12.54 -0.73
CA PHE A 83 5.29 11.40 -1.48
C PHE A 83 4.24 10.82 -2.46
N ILE A 84 2.95 10.92 -2.13
CA ILE A 84 1.85 10.50 -3.02
C ILE A 84 1.90 11.24 -4.36
N ASN A 85 2.34 12.51 -4.36
CA ASN A 85 2.46 13.34 -5.56
C ASN A 85 3.84 13.22 -6.23
N GLN A 86 4.83 12.65 -5.53
CA GLN A 86 6.20 12.51 -6.02
C GLN A 86 6.43 11.22 -6.79
N VAL A 87 5.67 10.16 -6.49
CA VAL A 87 5.78 8.88 -7.20
C VAL A 87 5.28 8.97 -8.64
N ASP A 88 5.75 8.08 -9.49
CA ASP A 88 5.36 8.01 -10.92
C ASP A 88 3.94 7.49 -11.12
N GLY A 89 3.29 7.02 -10.05
CA GLY A 89 1.90 6.59 -10.04
C GLY A 89 1.61 5.51 -9.01
N GLY A 90 0.42 4.89 -9.14
CA GLY A 90 0.06 3.80 -8.22
C GLY A 90 -1.28 3.16 -8.50
N ILE A 91 -1.47 2.02 -7.84
CA ILE A 91 -2.73 1.29 -7.73
C ILE A 91 -3.10 1.22 -6.25
N TYR A 92 -4.28 1.72 -5.93
CA TYR A 92 -4.85 1.69 -4.59
C TYR A 92 -6.10 0.81 -4.59
N SER A 93 -6.16 -0.12 -3.65
CA SER A 93 -7.21 -1.14 -3.62
C SER A 93 -8.63 -0.58 -3.65
N TYR A 94 -8.88 0.54 -2.94
CA TYR A 94 -10.21 1.16 -2.88
C TYR A 94 -10.71 1.67 -4.25
N GLN A 95 -9.81 2.12 -5.13
CA GLN A 95 -10.15 2.63 -6.46
C GLN A 95 -10.49 1.51 -7.44
N HIS A 96 -9.71 0.43 -7.39
CA HIS A 96 -9.78 -0.68 -8.35
C HIS A 96 -10.67 -1.83 -7.88
N LYS A 97 -11.12 -1.82 -6.60
CA LYS A 97 -11.83 -2.94 -5.96
C LYS A 97 -11.05 -4.26 -6.00
N LEU A 98 -9.73 -4.15 -6.08
CA LEU A 98 -8.77 -5.26 -6.04
C LEU A 98 -7.92 -5.14 -4.77
N ILE A 99 -7.42 -6.26 -4.26
CA ILE A 99 -6.64 -6.26 -3.01
C ILE A 99 -5.52 -7.31 -3.09
N LYS A 100 -4.30 -6.96 -2.63
CA LYS A 100 -3.23 -7.94 -2.44
C LYS A 100 -3.68 -8.99 -1.42
N PRO A 101 -3.40 -10.28 -1.61
CA PRO A 101 -2.50 -10.89 -2.59
C PRO A 101 -3.16 -11.36 -3.91
N ASP A 102 -4.39 -10.90 -4.26
CA ASP A 102 -4.96 -11.24 -5.56
C ASP A 102 -4.03 -10.72 -6.68
N VAL A 103 -3.62 -11.62 -7.58
CA VAL A 103 -2.70 -11.32 -8.69
C VAL A 103 -3.24 -10.20 -9.60
N LYS A 104 -4.55 -10.04 -9.68
CA LYS A 104 -5.19 -9.01 -10.51
C LYS A 104 -4.80 -7.58 -10.16
N ILE A 105 -4.45 -7.29 -8.88
CA ILE A 105 -4.02 -5.94 -8.52
C ILE A 105 -2.61 -5.64 -9.05
N PHE A 106 -1.75 -6.66 -9.14
CA PHE A 106 -0.42 -6.56 -9.75
C PHE A 106 -0.53 -6.43 -11.28
N GLU A 107 -1.38 -7.26 -11.90
CA GLU A 107 -1.67 -7.17 -13.35
C GLU A 107 -2.20 -5.79 -13.72
N ALA A 108 -3.11 -5.21 -12.90
CA ALA A 108 -3.62 -3.85 -13.10
C ALA A 108 -2.51 -2.78 -13.03
N LEU A 109 -1.48 -2.97 -12.19
CA LEU A 109 -0.32 -2.07 -12.16
C LEU A 109 0.50 -2.20 -13.44
N LEU A 110 0.82 -3.44 -13.84
CA LEU A 110 1.61 -3.72 -15.04
C LEU A 110 0.92 -3.16 -16.29
N GLU A 111 -0.38 -3.42 -16.45
CA GLU A 111 -1.17 -2.96 -17.59
C GLU A 111 -1.25 -1.43 -17.64
N LYS A 112 -1.63 -0.79 -16.52
CA LYS A 112 -1.84 0.66 -16.44
C LYS A 112 -0.60 1.46 -16.82
N TYR A 113 0.59 0.98 -16.44
CA TYR A 113 1.84 1.71 -16.63
C TYR A 113 2.76 1.10 -17.69
N GLY A 114 2.31 0.05 -18.40
CA GLY A 114 3.08 -0.61 -19.45
C GLY A 114 4.39 -1.23 -18.92
N LEU A 115 4.33 -1.88 -17.74
CA LEU A 115 5.49 -2.45 -17.09
C LEU A 115 5.63 -3.95 -17.39
N ASN A 116 6.87 -4.43 -17.39
CA ASN A 116 7.19 -5.85 -17.40
C ASN A 116 7.57 -6.31 -15.98
N ALA A 117 6.94 -7.35 -15.48
CA ALA A 117 7.18 -7.81 -14.10
C ALA A 117 8.64 -8.12 -13.81
N ASN A 118 9.37 -8.73 -14.77
CA ASN A 118 10.79 -9.07 -14.67
C ASN A 118 11.75 -7.85 -14.73
N GLU A 119 11.24 -6.64 -14.88
CA GLU A 119 11.98 -5.38 -14.79
C GLU A 119 11.60 -4.59 -13.52
N CYS A 120 10.75 -5.18 -12.66
CA CYS A 120 10.21 -4.54 -11.47
C CYS A 120 10.66 -5.25 -10.19
N ILE A 121 10.96 -4.47 -9.16
CA ILE A 121 11.14 -4.98 -7.79
C ILE A 121 9.89 -4.62 -6.99
N PHE A 122 9.19 -5.63 -6.47
CA PHE A 122 8.08 -5.46 -5.54
C PHE A 122 8.57 -5.58 -4.10
N ILE A 123 8.25 -4.59 -3.27
CA ILE A 123 8.68 -4.48 -1.88
C ILE A 123 7.43 -4.48 -1.00
N ASP A 124 7.34 -5.42 -0.07
CA ASP A 124 6.20 -5.54 0.84
C ASP A 124 6.64 -6.24 2.14
N ASP A 125 6.00 -5.95 3.25
CA ASP A 125 6.26 -6.56 4.56
C ASP A 125 5.49 -7.86 4.78
N THR A 126 4.52 -8.14 3.91
CA THR A 126 3.60 -9.27 4.03
C THR A 126 3.99 -10.40 3.07
N GLU A 127 4.44 -11.54 3.62
CA GLU A 127 4.98 -12.67 2.85
C GLU A 127 4.04 -13.16 1.74
N ILE A 128 2.74 -13.24 2.00
CA ILE A 128 1.78 -13.73 1.00
C ILE A 128 1.68 -12.79 -0.21
N ASN A 129 1.91 -11.48 -0.04
CA ASN A 129 1.95 -10.51 -1.14
C ASN A 129 3.22 -10.70 -1.97
N ILE A 130 4.36 -10.96 -1.30
CA ILE A 130 5.64 -11.28 -1.96
C ILE A 130 5.48 -12.51 -2.85
N ARG A 131 4.94 -13.60 -2.31
CA ARG A 131 4.72 -14.83 -3.08
C ARG A 131 3.79 -14.64 -4.27
N ALA A 132 2.75 -13.82 -4.13
CA ALA A 132 1.85 -13.50 -5.24
C ALA A 132 2.59 -12.75 -6.36
N ALA A 133 3.44 -11.78 -6.04
CA ALA A 133 4.25 -11.05 -7.02
C ALA A 133 5.27 -11.97 -7.73
N GLU A 134 5.90 -12.89 -7.00
CA GLU A 134 6.83 -13.89 -7.56
C GLU A 134 6.17 -14.75 -8.63
N THR A 135 4.89 -15.12 -8.46
CA THR A 135 4.17 -15.91 -9.49
C THR A 135 4.01 -15.19 -10.82
N LEU A 136 4.09 -13.87 -10.82
CA LEU A 136 4.02 -13.03 -12.02
C LEU A 136 5.40 -12.65 -12.58
N GLY A 137 6.48 -13.08 -11.93
CA GLY A 137 7.86 -12.84 -12.37
C GLY A 137 8.49 -11.54 -11.86
N PHE A 138 7.92 -10.89 -10.85
CA PHE A 138 8.58 -9.77 -10.18
C PHE A 138 9.84 -10.24 -9.45
N TYR A 139 10.87 -9.41 -9.43
CA TYR A 139 11.86 -9.46 -8.37
C TYR A 139 11.19 -8.98 -7.07
N THR A 140 11.58 -9.54 -5.93
CA THR A 140 10.89 -9.23 -4.67
C THR A 140 11.85 -8.93 -3.54
N ILE A 141 11.46 -8.01 -2.66
CA ILE A 141 12.11 -7.75 -1.38
C ILE A 141 11.06 -7.93 -0.28
N TRP A 142 11.19 -8.99 0.51
CA TRP A 142 10.38 -9.16 1.71
C TRP A 142 10.95 -8.30 2.84
N LEU A 143 10.37 -7.12 3.05
CA LEU A 143 10.84 -6.11 3.99
C LEU A 143 10.35 -6.40 5.41
N LYS A 144 11.07 -7.24 6.16
CA LYS A 144 10.75 -7.58 7.56
C LYS A 144 11.11 -6.48 8.54
N ASP A 145 12.08 -5.65 8.21
CA ASP A 145 12.57 -4.53 8.98
C ASP A 145 12.73 -3.32 8.06
N HIS A 146 11.92 -2.31 8.29
CA HIS A 146 11.89 -1.09 7.45
C HIS A 146 13.23 -0.34 7.45
N THR A 147 14.07 -0.49 8.47
CA THR A 147 15.39 0.15 8.54
C THR A 147 16.40 -0.44 7.54
N GLN A 148 16.12 -1.63 7.01
CA GLN A 148 16.98 -2.31 6.05
C GLN A 148 16.69 -1.97 4.59
N LEU A 149 15.64 -1.19 4.29
CA LEU A 149 15.20 -0.94 2.92
C LEU A 149 16.31 -0.40 2.03
N ALA A 150 17.05 0.61 2.48
CA ALA A 150 18.12 1.22 1.71
C ALA A 150 19.25 0.23 1.37
N THR A 151 19.60 -0.64 2.32
CA THR A 151 20.63 -1.70 2.12
C THR A 151 20.14 -2.74 1.13
N LEU A 152 18.93 -3.26 1.33
CA LEU A 152 18.35 -4.28 0.46
C LEU A 152 18.18 -3.79 -0.98
N LEU A 153 17.81 -2.51 -1.18
CA LEU A 153 17.73 -1.92 -2.51
C LEU A 153 19.09 -1.86 -3.19
N LYS A 154 20.16 -1.44 -2.50
CA LYS A 154 21.52 -1.41 -3.05
C LYS A 154 21.99 -2.81 -3.46
N GLU A 155 21.78 -3.81 -2.60
CA GLU A 155 22.17 -5.20 -2.86
C GLU A 155 21.44 -5.77 -4.09
N ASN A 156 20.12 -5.55 -4.18
CA ASN A 156 19.31 -6.08 -5.28
C ASN A 156 19.51 -5.34 -6.61
N LEU A 157 19.91 -4.07 -6.58
CA LEU A 157 20.21 -3.27 -7.77
C LEU A 157 21.69 -3.27 -8.15
N ASN A 158 22.52 -4.10 -7.47
CA ASN A 158 23.99 -4.20 -7.69
C ASN A 158 24.69 -2.82 -7.61
N GLU A 159 24.21 -1.96 -6.71
CA GLU A 159 24.82 -0.64 -6.48
C GLU A 159 25.96 -0.76 -5.46
N VAL A 160 27.16 -0.40 -5.87
CA VAL A 160 28.38 -0.36 -5.02
C VAL A 160 28.44 0.96 -4.24
#